data_12e6d0a404e25f98267473b2440d1464
#
_entry.id   12e6d0a404e25f98267473b2440d1464
#
_cell.length_a   1.000
_cell.length_b   1.000
_cell.length_c   1.000
_cell.angle_alpha   90.00
_cell.angle_beta   90.00
_cell.angle_gamma   90.00
#
_symmetry.space_group_name_H-M   'P 1'
#
loop_
_entity.id
_entity.type
_entity.pdbx_description
1 polymer ?
#
loop_
_entity_poly.entity_id
_entity_poly.type
_entity_poly.pdbx_seq_one_letter_code
_entity_poly.pdbx_strand_id
1 'polypeptide(L)' 'MKAAEAKRKLCGIRSNLTDDEQKQAIWIAIRAIDTCTENGFIVED' A
#
# COMPACT_ATOMS: atom_id res chain seq x y z
N MET A 1 -7.50 -5.19 -9.93
CA MET A 1 -7.46 -5.04 -8.46
C MET A 1 -7.67 -3.57 -8.11
N LYS A 2 -8.53 -3.30 -7.16
CA LYS A 2 -8.77 -1.94 -6.72
C LYS A 2 -7.65 -1.46 -5.80
N ALA A 3 -7.43 -0.15 -5.76
CA ALA A 3 -6.38 0.42 -4.92
C ALA A 3 -6.60 0.09 -3.43
N ALA A 4 -7.84 0.16 -2.96
CA ALA A 4 -8.14 -0.16 -1.57
C ALA A 4 -7.82 -1.62 -1.25
N GLU A 5 -8.10 -2.51 -2.18
CA GLU A 5 -7.78 -3.92 -2.02
C GLU A 5 -6.28 -4.16 -1.99
N ALA A 6 -5.55 -3.47 -2.86
CA ALA A 6 -4.09 -3.57 -2.89
C ALA A 6 -3.48 -3.09 -1.56
N LYS A 7 -3.97 -1.97 -1.04
CA LYS A 7 -3.50 -1.45 0.26
C LYS A 7 -3.77 -2.45 1.38
N ARG A 8 -4.95 -3.06 1.38
CA ARG A 8 -5.31 -4.05 2.40
C ARG A 8 -4.38 -5.25 2.37
N LYS A 9 -4.07 -5.74 1.17
CA LYS A 9 -3.16 -6.87 1.01
C LYS A 9 -1.75 -6.52 1.46
N LEU A 10 -1.29 -5.32 1.14
CA LEU A 10 0.02 -4.85 1.59
C LEU A 10 0.08 -4.74 3.10
N CYS A 11 -0.99 -4.26 3.74
CA CYS A 11 -1.06 -4.21 5.19
C CYS A 11 -0.97 -5.60 5.81
N GLY A 12 -1.61 -6.59 5.21
CA GLY A 12 -1.51 -7.96 5.67
C GLY A 12 -0.09 -8.50 5.59
N ILE A 13 0.58 -8.23 4.48
CA ILE A 13 1.97 -8.63 4.30
C ILE A 13 2.85 -7.95 5.35
N ARG A 14 2.65 -6.65 5.55
CA ARG A 14 3.43 -5.87 6.52
C ARG A 14 3.29 -6.45 7.92
N SER A 15 2.09 -6.87 8.29
CA SER A 15 1.83 -7.44 9.61
C SER A 15 2.61 -8.73 9.85
N ASN A 16 2.92 -9.47 8.79
CA ASN A 16 3.63 -10.73 8.89
C ASN A 16 5.15 -10.59 8.78
N LEU A 17 5.64 -9.37 8.49
CA LEU A 17 7.05 -9.14 8.36
C LEU A 17 7.68 -8.86 9.73
N THR A 18 8.92 -9.32 9.89
CA THR A 18 9.71 -9.06 11.11
C THR A 18 10.84 -8.08 10.86
N ASP A 19 11.21 -7.87 9.60
CA ASP A 19 12.29 -6.95 9.22
C ASP A 19 11.74 -5.54 9.13
N ASP A 20 12.27 -4.63 9.96
CA ASP A 20 11.80 -3.24 10.00
C ASP A 20 11.98 -2.54 8.67
N GLU A 21 13.06 -2.83 7.97
CA GLU A 21 13.33 -2.22 6.67
C GLU A 21 12.28 -2.62 5.64
N GLN A 22 11.89 -3.90 5.64
CA GLN A 22 10.85 -4.39 4.76
C GLN A 22 9.48 -3.79 5.11
N LYS A 23 9.19 -3.67 6.39
CA LYS A 23 7.96 -3.02 6.85
C LYS A 23 7.90 -1.59 6.36
N GLN A 24 9.00 -0.88 6.43
CA GLN A 24 9.07 0.50 5.99
C GLN A 24 8.87 0.61 4.48
N ALA A 25 9.44 -0.29 3.72
CA ALA A 25 9.27 -0.32 2.26
C ALA A 25 7.79 -0.52 1.90
N ILE A 26 7.11 -1.43 2.57
CA ILE A 26 5.68 -1.68 2.35
C ILE A 26 4.86 -0.44 2.74
N TRP A 27 5.21 0.21 3.84
CA TRP A 27 4.52 1.42 4.28
C TRP A 27 4.63 2.54 3.24
N ILE A 28 5.82 2.71 2.67
CA ILE A 28 6.03 3.70 1.62
C ILE A 28 5.18 3.38 0.40
N ALA A 29 5.08 2.10 0.04
CA ALA A 29 4.24 1.67 -1.08
C ALA A 29 2.77 2.00 -0.83
N ILE A 30 2.28 1.77 0.39
CA ILE A 30 0.90 2.08 0.75
C ILE A 30 0.64 3.59 0.62
N ARG A 31 1.57 4.41 1.10
CA ARG A 31 1.44 5.86 1.00
C ARG A 31 1.48 6.33 -0.45
N ALA A 32 2.31 5.69 -1.26
CA ALA A 32 2.38 6.02 -2.69
C ALA A 32 1.05 5.73 -3.38
N ILE A 33 0.41 4.62 -3.05
CA ILE A 33 -0.91 4.28 -3.60
C ILE A 33 -1.94 5.33 -3.19
N ASP A 34 -1.94 5.74 -1.92
CA ASP A 34 -2.85 6.77 -1.43
C ASP A 34 -2.66 8.07 -2.20
N THR A 35 -1.41 8.49 -2.35
CA THR A 35 -1.09 9.74 -3.05
C THR A 35 -1.53 9.66 -4.50
N CYS A 36 -1.28 8.55 -5.18
CA CYS A 36 -1.69 8.37 -6.57
C CYS A 36 -3.21 8.40 -6.71
N THR A 37 -3.92 7.79 -5.76
CA THR A 37 -5.38 7.79 -5.79
C THR A 37 -5.94 9.21 -5.59
N GLU A 38 -5.37 9.97 -4.65
CA GLU A 38 -5.77 11.35 -4.41
C GLU A 38 -5.56 12.23 -5.63
N ASN A 39 -4.48 12.00 -6.36
CA ASN A 39 -4.15 12.80 -7.54
C ASN A 39 -4.83 12.30 -8.81
N GLY A 40 -5.60 11.24 -8.73
CA GLY A 40 -6.34 10.72 -9.86
C GLY A 40 -5.53 9.86 -10.81
N PHE A 41 -4.31 9.46 -10.42
CA PHE A 41 -3.49 8.58 -11.24
C PHE A 41 -3.99 7.14 -11.20
N ILE A 42 -4.68 6.76 -10.13
CA ILE A 42 -5.26 5.44 -9.96
C ILE A 42 -6.76 5.63 -9.78
N VAL A 43 -7.53 4.92 -10.57
CA VAL A 43 -9.00 4.93 -10.46
C VAL A 43 -9.42 3.76 -9.59
N GLU A 44 -10.21 4.08 -8.58
CA GLU A 44 -10.63 3.09 -7.60
C GLU A 44 -12.09 2.71 -7.85
N ASP A 45 -12.32 1.66 -8.61
CA ASP A 45 -13.68 1.20 -8.81
C ASP A 45 -13.75 -0.31 -9.10
#